data_68caf830ed4ab73e3dcfa47f4af0a63c
#
_entry.id   68caf830ed4ab73e3dcfa47f4af0a63c
#
_cell.length_a   1.000
_cell.length_b   1.000
_cell.length_c   1.000
_cell.angle_alpha   90.00
_cell.angle_beta   90.00
_cell.angle_gamma   90.00
#
_symmetry.space_group_name_H-M   'P 1'
#
loop_
_entity.id
_entity.type
_entity.pdbx_description
1 polymer ?
#
loop_
_entity_poly.entity_id
_entity_poly.type
_entity_poly.pdbx_seq_one_letter_code
_entity_poly.pdbx_strand_id
1 'polypeptide(L)'
;MAAEGYADPLVSVVMPVWNLAPVLPRAVESVLAQTLADIELIIVDDASSDGTPDLIEHYRQADERVQVVRNATNSRRSNIEWEPRNNGLQIARGAFIAYLDGDNAWDPKALEVLSEVLVNSPEAQLAYCRSRNFHDPAEIDAVIAADSRTATDRGEGWVIFAHEELDIAELGRSQYIDTNEMMHRASAFRALGSMWHTAHPRRAYVNAHQGKRCPYRRHNDLDLAERIIEAFGSDSVVQVPEVLVDYYYPSALRRMLPAEAQR
;
A
#
# COMPACT_ATOMS: atom_id res chain seq x y z
N MET A 1 -19.55 -33.19 0.55
CA MET A 1 -20.26 -32.10 -0.12
C MET A 1 -19.19 -31.10 -0.53
N ALA A 2 -18.92 -30.97 -1.83
CA ALA A 2 -17.97 -30.00 -2.35
C ALA A 2 -18.54 -28.60 -2.08
N ALA A 3 -17.72 -27.70 -1.51
CA ALA A 3 -18.03 -26.29 -1.41
C ALA A 3 -18.28 -25.78 -2.83
N GLU A 4 -19.43 -25.16 -3.05
CA GLU A 4 -19.73 -24.45 -4.29
C GLU A 4 -18.63 -23.42 -4.51
N GLY A 5 -17.88 -23.59 -5.63
CA GLY A 5 -16.72 -22.77 -5.92
C GLY A 5 -17.14 -21.33 -6.22
N TYR A 6 -16.84 -20.42 -5.32
CA TYR A 6 -16.68 -19.03 -5.69
C TYR A 6 -15.50 -18.95 -6.67
N ALA A 7 -15.71 -18.35 -7.83
CA ALA A 7 -14.60 -17.98 -8.71
C ALA A 7 -13.64 -17.09 -7.91
N ASP A 8 -12.34 -17.28 -8.07
CA ASP A 8 -11.35 -16.44 -7.40
C ASP A 8 -11.58 -14.97 -7.79
N PRO A 9 -11.47 -14.02 -6.87
CA PRO A 9 -11.67 -12.61 -7.17
C PRO A 9 -10.60 -12.09 -8.15
N LEU A 10 -10.92 -11.02 -8.88
CA LEU A 10 -9.93 -10.39 -9.76
C LEU A 10 -8.81 -9.75 -8.95
N VAL A 11 -9.14 -9.06 -7.86
CA VAL A 11 -8.17 -8.36 -7.00
C VAL A 11 -8.29 -8.78 -5.55
N SER A 12 -7.17 -9.13 -4.93
CA SER A 12 -7.03 -9.20 -3.47
C SER A 12 -6.41 -7.92 -2.94
N VAL A 13 -7.12 -7.24 -2.05
CA VAL A 13 -6.61 -6.07 -1.31
C VAL A 13 -6.10 -6.54 0.04
N VAL A 14 -4.82 -6.31 0.35
CA VAL A 14 -4.22 -6.62 1.64
C VAL A 14 -4.09 -5.34 2.47
N MET A 15 -4.76 -5.30 3.63
CA MET A 15 -4.83 -4.13 4.51
C MET A 15 -4.24 -4.48 5.88
N PRO A 16 -2.97 -4.12 6.16
CA PRO A 16 -2.39 -4.25 7.49
C PRO A 16 -2.96 -3.17 8.41
N VAL A 17 -3.31 -3.55 9.64
CA VAL A 17 -3.85 -2.63 10.64
C VAL A 17 -3.27 -2.88 12.03
N TRP A 18 -3.05 -1.81 12.79
CA TRP A 18 -2.66 -1.88 14.19
C TRP A 18 -3.09 -0.62 14.95
N ASN A 19 -4.05 -0.76 15.88
CA ASN A 19 -4.58 0.32 16.69
C ASN A 19 -5.07 1.53 15.85
N LEU A 20 -5.97 1.26 14.91
CA LEU A 20 -6.49 2.26 13.96
C LEU A 20 -8.01 2.48 14.11
N ALA A 21 -8.62 2.11 15.24
CA ALA A 21 -10.08 2.20 15.42
C ALA A 21 -10.70 3.53 14.95
N PRO A 22 -10.12 4.70 15.23
CA PRO A 22 -10.75 5.97 14.82
C PRO A 22 -10.71 6.28 13.31
N VAL A 23 -9.81 5.66 12.55
CA VAL A 23 -9.57 5.99 11.13
C VAL A 23 -9.84 4.82 10.18
N LEU A 24 -9.83 3.59 10.68
CA LEU A 24 -10.05 2.36 9.92
C LEU A 24 -11.33 2.37 9.07
N PRO A 25 -12.50 2.89 9.55
CA PRO A 25 -13.71 2.91 8.73
C PRO A 25 -13.51 3.56 7.37
N ARG A 26 -12.80 4.68 7.28
CA ARG A 26 -12.52 5.36 6.02
C ARG A 26 -11.77 4.46 5.04
N ALA A 27 -10.73 3.76 5.51
CA ALA A 27 -9.93 2.86 4.66
C ALA A 27 -10.78 1.69 4.15
N VAL A 28 -11.49 1.00 5.04
CA VAL A 28 -12.34 -0.15 4.68
C VAL A 28 -13.45 0.26 3.73
N GLU A 29 -14.16 1.35 4.02
CA GLU A 29 -15.25 1.85 3.19
C GLU A 29 -14.75 2.27 1.80
N SER A 30 -13.54 2.86 1.69
CA SER A 30 -12.96 3.23 0.39
C SER A 30 -12.67 2.01 -0.49
N VAL A 31 -12.35 0.85 0.09
CA VAL A 31 -12.16 -0.41 -0.64
C VAL A 31 -13.50 -1.04 -1.01
N LEU A 32 -14.46 -1.10 -0.08
CA LEU A 32 -15.75 -1.73 -0.32
C LEU A 32 -16.63 -0.94 -1.31
N ALA A 33 -16.37 0.38 -1.44
CA ALA A 33 -17.05 1.28 -2.38
C ALA A 33 -16.37 1.39 -3.76
N GLN A 34 -15.36 0.56 -4.06
CA GLN A 34 -14.71 0.56 -5.38
C GLN A 34 -15.70 0.22 -6.50
N THR A 35 -15.53 0.85 -7.67
CA THR A 35 -16.34 0.56 -8.89
C THR A 35 -16.12 -0.87 -9.37
N LEU A 36 -14.91 -1.41 -9.18
CA LEU A 36 -14.61 -2.83 -9.41
C LEU A 36 -15.17 -3.65 -8.23
N ALA A 37 -16.23 -4.42 -8.47
CA ALA A 37 -16.89 -5.22 -7.44
C ALA A 37 -16.22 -6.59 -7.18
N ASP A 38 -15.47 -7.12 -8.16
CA ASP A 38 -14.82 -8.44 -8.10
C ASP A 38 -13.51 -8.41 -7.30
N ILE A 39 -13.64 -8.22 -6.01
CA ILE A 39 -12.54 -8.05 -5.05
C ILE A 39 -12.73 -8.91 -3.80
N GLU A 40 -11.65 -9.19 -3.10
CA GLU A 40 -11.65 -9.52 -1.68
C GLU A 40 -10.80 -8.52 -0.90
N LEU A 41 -11.23 -8.20 0.32
CA LEU A 41 -10.48 -7.36 1.26
C LEU A 41 -9.97 -8.22 2.40
N ILE A 42 -8.65 -8.36 2.52
CA ILE A 42 -7.98 -9.12 3.56
C ILE A 42 -7.41 -8.15 4.59
N ILE A 43 -8.12 -7.98 5.69
CA ILE A 43 -7.67 -7.15 6.80
C ILE A 43 -6.78 -7.98 7.71
N VAL A 44 -5.55 -7.52 7.93
CA VAL A 44 -4.58 -8.20 8.79
C VAL A 44 -4.37 -7.39 10.06
N ASP A 45 -4.99 -7.85 11.16
CA ASP A 45 -4.85 -7.24 12.48
C ASP A 45 -3.53 -7.68 13.13
N ASP A 46 -2.61 -6.74 13.26
CA ASP A 46 -1.28 -6.96 13.83
C ASP A 46 -1.27 -6.86 15.38
N ALA A 47 -2.17 -7.61 16.03
CA ALA A 47 -2.37 -7.66 17.47
C ALA A 47 -2.77 -6.30 18.07
N SER A 48 -3.82 -5.68 17.54
CA SER A 48 -4.40 -4.45 18.09
C SER A 48 -4.95 -4.66 19.49
N SER A 49 -4.92 -3.60 20.30
CA SER A 49 -5.39 -3.59 21.69
C SER A 49 -6.44 -2.49 21.99
N ASP A 50 -6.83 -1.75 20.97
CA ASP A 50 -7.92 -0.76 21.01
C ASP A 50 -9.24 -1.35 20.45
N GLY A 51 -10.18 -0.51 20.01
CA GLY A 51 -11.43 -0.95 19.36
C GLY A 51 -11.30 -1.50 17.94
N THR A 52 -10.08 -1.58 17.38
CA THR A 52 -9.84 -2.06 16.00
C THR A 52 -10.37 -3.49 15.77
N PRO A 53 -10.13 -4.48 16.65
CA PRO A 53 -10.63 -5.85 16.46
C PRO A 53 -12.15 -5.95 16.35
N ASP A 54 -12.88 -5.14 17.11
CA ASP A 54 -14.35 -5.14 17.10
C ASP A 54 -14.89 -4.56 15.79
N LEU A 55 -14.26 -3.48 15.29
CA LEU A 55 -14.60 -2.89 13.99
C LEU A 55 -14.33 -3.86 12.84
N ILE A 56 -13.18 -4.54 12.84
CA ILE A 56 -12.85 -5.55 11.82
C ILE A 56 -13.90 -6.65 11.79
N GLU A 57 -14.29 -7.15 12.97
CA GLU A 57 -15.31 -8.20 13.06
C GLU A 57 -16.68 -7.73 12.58
N HIS A 58 -17.04 -6.45 12.83
CA HIS A 58 -18.24 -5.84 12.30
C HIS A 58 -18.24 -5.86 10.75
N TYR A 59 -17.15 -5.41 10.10
CA TYR A 59 -17.06 -5.42 8.65
C TYR A 59 -17.07 -6.84 8.07
N ARG A 60 -16.40 -7.80 8.71
CA ARG A 60 -16.40 -9.20 8.29
C ARG A 60 -17.80 -9.81 8.30
N GLN A 61 -18.65 -9.40 9.25
CA GLN A 61 -20.04 -9.86 9.33
C GLN A 61 -20.96 -9.14 8.35
N ALA A 62 -20.64 -7.90 7.98
CA ALA A 62 -21.47 -7.06 7.13
C ALA A 62 -21.22 -7.28 5.62
N ASP A 63 -20.02 -7.71 5.21
CA ASP A 63 -19.64 -7.88 3.79
C ASP A 63 -18.84 -9.18 3.61
N GLU A 64 -19.32 -10.07 2.75
CA GLU A 64 -18.70 -11.38 2.48
C GLU A 64 -17.34 -11.29 1.78
N ARG A 65 -17.01 -10.17 1.16
CA ARG A 65 -15.70 -9.90 0.55
C ARG A 65 -14.60 -9.69 1.59
N VAL A 66 -14.96 -9.43 2.86
CA VAL A 66 -14.00 -9.16 3.94
C VAL A 66 -13.51 -10.46 4.57
N GLN A 67 -12.20 -10.68 4.47
CA GLN A 67 -11.46 -11.74 5.13
C GLN A 67 -10.60 -11.15 6.26
N VAL A 68 -10.33 -11.91 7.31
CA VAL A 68 -9.57 -11.44 8.48
C VAL A 68 -8.46 -12.40 8.83
N VAL A 69 -7.25 -11.87 8.99
CA VAL A 69 -6.12 -12.55 9.59
C VAL A 69 -5.75 -11.83 10.87
N ARG A 70 -5.45 -12.56 11.95
CA ARG A 70 -5.03 -11.98 13.22
C ARG A 70 -3.67 -12.51 13.61
N ASN A 71 -2.72 -11.63 13.81
CA ASN A 71 -1.41 -11.96 14.34
C ASN A 71 -1.50 -12.16 15.85
N ALA A 72 -0.78 -13.15 16.38
CA ALA A 72 -0.75 -13.40 17.81
C ALA A 72 0.06 -12.34 18.58
N THR A 73 1.01 -11.70 17.90
CA THR A 73 1.91 -10.66 18.45
C THR A 73 2.14 -9.58 17.41
N ASN A 74 2.34 -8.34 17.87
CA ASN A 74 2.64 -7.24 16.98
C ASN A 74 4.02 -7.40 16.31
N SER A 75 4.06 -7.27 14.99
CA SER A 75 5.26 -7.48 14.16
C SER A 75 6.40 -6.51 14.46
N ARG A 76 6.10 -5.28 14.92
CA ARG A 76 7.12 -4.32 15.36
C ARG A 76 7.93 -4.81 16.55
N ARG A 77 7.35 -5.65 17.42
CA ARG A 77 8.06 -6.26 18.55
C ARG A 77 9.05 -7.35 18.11
N SER A 78 8.78 -8.01 16.98
CA SER A 78 9.65 -9.04 16.40
C SER A 78 10.66 -8.50 15.39
N ASN A 79 10.67 -7.18 15.10
CA ASN A 79 11.43 -6.55 14.01
C ASN A 79 11.11 -7.12 12.61
N ILE A 80 9.91 -7.65 12.42
CA ILE A 80 9.42 -8.21 11.14
C ILE A 80 8.25 -7.34 10.65
N GLU A 81 8.54 -6.12 10.26
CA GLU A 81 7.54 -5.10 9.86
C GLU A 81 6.62 -5.53 8.71
N TRP A 82 6.98 -6.54 7.92
CA TRP A 82 6.25 -7.05 6.74
C TRP A 82 5.37 -8.26 7.03
N GLU A 83 5.47 -8.80 8.22
CA GLU A 83 4.71 -9.99 8.61
C GLU A 83 3.21 -9.84 8.35
N PRO A 84 2.56 -8.69 8.64
CA PRO A 84 1.14 -8.54 8.36
C PRO A 84 0.80 -8.68 6.87
N ARG A 85 1.55 -8.02 5.97
CA ARG A 85 1.31 -8.13 4.53
C ARG A 85 1.55 -9.56 4.03
N ASN A 86 2.62 -10.21 4.49
CA ASN A 86 2.91 -11.60 4.15
C ASN A 86 1.81 -12.56 4.61
N ASN A 87 1.26 -12.35 5.80
CA ASN A 87 0.17 -13.17 6.32
C ASN A 87 -1.11 -12.99 5.50
N GLY A 88 -1.42 -11.77 5.05
CA GLY A 88 -2.51 -11.52 4.11
C GLY A 88 -2.30 -12.21 2.77
N LEU A 89 -1.09 -12.14 2.23
CA LEU A 89 -0.74 -12.76 0.95
C LEU A 89 -0.85 -14.30 0.95
N GLN A 90 -0.74 -14.95 2.11
CA GLN A 90 -0.90 -16.42 2.21
C GLN A 90 -2.32 -16.88 1.85
N ILE A 91 -3.32 -16.03 2.05
CA ILE A 91 -4.72 -16.36 1.78
C ILE A 91 -5.30 -15.62 0.56
N ALA A 92 -4.53 -14.71 -0.04
CA ALA A 92 -4.92 -13.97 -1.22
C ALA A 92 -5.08 -14.88 -2.44
N ARG A 93 -6.24 -14.78 -3.12
CA ARG A 93 -6.62 -15.63 -4.26
C ARG A 93 -6.69 -14.86 -5.57
N GLY A 94 -6.70 -13.52 -5.52
CA GLY A 94 -6.83 -12.66 -6.67
C GLY A 94 -5.74 -12.84 -7.72
N ALA A 95 -6.10 -12.60 -8.97
CA ALA A 95 -5.15 -12.54 -10.08
C ALA A 95 -4.17 -11.35 -9.90
N PHE A 96 -4.66 -10.28 -9.30
CA PHE A 96 -3.89 -9.09 -8.93
C PHE A 96 -3.90 -8.90 -7.41
N ILE A 97 -2.84 -8.30 -6.90
CA ILE A 97 -2.67 -7.96 -5.50
C ILE A 97 -2.47 -6.44 -5.38
N ALA A 98 -3.22 -5.80 -4.51
CA ALA A 98 -3.07 -4.40 -4.15
C ALA A 98 -2.98 -4.25 -2.62
N TYR A 99 -2.45 -3.13 -2.16
CA TYR A 99 -2.24 -2.88 -0.73
C TYR A 99 -2.80 -1.51 -0.36
N LEU A 100 -3.50 -1.45 0.78
CA LEU A 100 -3.92 -0.19 1.38
C LEU A 100 -3.70 -0.24 2.88
N ASP A 101 -2.92 0.69 3.41
CA ASP A 101 -2.76 0.82 4.86
C ASP A 101 -4.06 1.32 5.50
N GLY A 102 -4.38 0.82 6.68
CA GLY A 102 -5.67 1.07 7.34
C GLY A 102 -5.93 2.52 7.77
N ASP A 103 -5.00 3.44 7.47
CA ASP A 103 -5.10 4.87 7.73
C ASP A 103 -5.16 5.75 6.46
N ASN A 104 -5.12 5.14 5.27
CA ASN A 104 -5.24 5.80 3.98
C ASN A 104 -6.61 5.55 3.33
N ALA A 105 -6.84 6.07 2.13
CA ALA A 105 -8.06 5.82 1.37
C ALA A 105 -7.79 5.84 -0.13
N TRP A 106 -8.62 5.13 -0.90
CA TRP A 106 -8.59 5.12 -2.35
C TRP A 106 -9.73 5.93 -2.98
N ASP A 107 -9.45 6.50 -4.15
CA ASP A 107 -10.49 6.97 -5.07
C ASP A 107 -11.38 5.77 -5.48
N PRO A 108 -12.70 5.96 -5.69
CA PRO A 108 -13.60 4.87 -6.06
C PRO A 108 -13.21 4.09 -7.32
N LYS A 109 -12.37 4.64 -8.20
CA LYS A 109 -11.91 4.00 -9.44
C LYS A 109 -10.51 3.38 -9.36
N ALA A 110 -9.86 3.43 -8.21
CA ALA A 110 -8.45 3.02 -8.09
C ALA A 110 -8.21 1.59 -8.58
N LEU A 111 -8.99 0.63 -8.12
CA LEU A 111 -8.81 -0.78 -8.51
C LEU A 111 -9.19 -1.03 -9.97
N GLU A 112 -10.22 -0.36 -10.49
CA GLU A 112 -10.62 -0.45 -11.90
C GLU A 112 -9.48 0.02 -12.81
N VAL A 113 -8.97 1.23 -12.59
CA VAL A 113 -7.92 1.85 -13.43
C VAL A 113 -6.63 1.02 -13.38
N LEU A 114 -6.16 0.64 -12.19
CA LEU A 114 -4.93 -0.15 -12.05
C LEU A 114 -5.06 -1.55 -12.66
N SER A 115 -6.20 -2.22 -12.48
CA SER A 115 -6.41 -3.54 -13.06
C SER A 115 -6.56 -3.51 -14.58
N GLU A 116 -7.21 -2.50 -15.13
CA GLU A 116 -7.31 -2.32 -16.59
C GLU A 116 -5.95 -2.17 -17.26
N VAL A 117 -5.02 -1.42 -16.66
CA VAL A 117 -3.64 -1.31 -17.18
C VAL A 117 -2.97 -2.68 -17.21
N LEU A 118 -3.08 -3.44 -16.14
CA LEU A 118 -2.47 -4.77 -16.08
C LEU A 118 -3.16 -5.76 -17.04
N VAL A 119 -4.47 -5.70 -17.22
CA VAL A 119 -5.22 -6.55 -18.16
C VAL A 119 -4.80 -6.25 -19.60
N ASN A 120 -4.71 -4.97 -19.97
CA ASN A 120 -4.43 -4.51 -21.33
C ASN A 120 -2.95 -4.58 -21.73
N SER A 121 -2.05 -4.70 -20.77
CA SER A 121 -0.59 -4.79 -20.98
C SER A 121 -0.05 -6.09 -20.38
N PRO A 122 -0.03 -7.21 -21.14
CA PRO A 122 0.40 -8.52 -20.64
C PRO A 122 1.85 -8.55 -20.12
N GLU A 123 2.71 -7.68 -20.63
CA GLU A 123 4.10 -7.50 -20.19
C GLU A 123 4.21 -6.77 -18.84
N ALA A 124 3.25 -5.91 -18.50
CA ALA A 124 3.23 -5.20 -17.24
C ALA A 124 3.00 -6.17 -16.08
N GLN A 125 3.88 -6.12 -15.09
CA GLN A 125 3.82 -6.93 -13.88
C GLN A 125 3.35 -6.10 -12.67
N LEU A 126 3.55 -4.78 -12.71
CA LEU A 126 3.16 -3.83 -11.69
C LEU A 126 2.63 -2.55 -12.36
N ALA A 127 1.50 -2.06 -11.87
CA ALA A 127 0.98 -0.72 -12.17
C ALA A 127 0.96 0.10 -10.89
N TYR A 128 1.27 1.40 -10.97
CA TYR A 128 1.19 2.31 -9.83
C TYR A 128 0.62 3.67 -10.25
N CYS A 129 -0.06 4.31 -9.30
CA CYS A 129 -0.70 5.60 -9.50
C CYS A 129 -0.02 6.68 -8.66
N ARG A 130 -0.68 7.84 -8.56
CA ARG A 130 -0.23 8.98 -7.77
C ARG A 130 -1.07 9.13 -6.51
N SER A 131 -0.51 9.79 -5.50
CA SER A 131 -1.20 10.13 -4.25
C SER A 131 -1.40 11.63 -4.08
N ARG A 132 -2.48 11.97 -3.38
CA ARG A 132 -2.71 13.26 -2.75
C ARG A 132 -2.30 13.12 -1.29
N ASN A 133 -1.35 13.94 -0.88
CA ASN A 133 -0.68 13.84 0.42
C ASN A 133 -1.31 14.82 1.40
N PHE A 134 -1.99 14.30 2.43
CA PHE A 134 -2.65 15.09 3.46
C PHE A 134 -1.73 15.34 4.66
N HIS A 135 -1.60 16.60 5.05
CA HIS A 135 -0.84 17.10 6.19
C HIS A 135 -1.68 18.01 7.06
N ASP A 136 -1.15 18.45 8.20
CA ASP A 136 -1.73 19.58 8.91
C ASP A 136 -1.67 20.81 8.00
N PRO A 137 -2.77 21.55 7.79
CA PRO A 137 -2.76 22.77 6.98
C PRO A 137 -1.71 23.79 7.40
N ALA A 138 -1.37 23.85 8.69
CA ALA A 138 -0.31 24.75 9.20
C ALA A 138 1.11 24.31 8.77
N GLU A 139 1.31 23.06 8.37
CA GLU A 139 2.62 22.51 7.97
C GLU A 139 2.81 22.48 6.44
N ILE A 140 1.75 22.65 5.63
CA ILE A 140 1.76 22.38 4.20
C ILE A 140 2.83 23.16 3.43
N ASP A 141 3.02 24.45 3.74
CA ASP A 141 4.04 25.29 3.07
C ASP A 141 5.46 24.81 3.40
N ALA A 142 5.70 24.38 4.63
CA ALA A 142 6.99 23.84 5.04
C ALA A 142 7.25 22.46 4.38
N VAL A 143 6.21 21.62 4.24
CA VAL A 143 6.28 20.34 3.54
C VAL A 143 6.65 20.56 2.08
N ILE A 144 5.96 21.48 1.37
CA ILE A 144 6.27 21.78 -0.03
C ILE A 144 7.68 22.32 -0.19
N ALA A 145 8.14 23.17 0.72
CA ALA A 145 9.48 23.76 0.65
C ALA A 145 10.60 22.73 0.95
N ALA A 146 10.30 21.70 1.71
CA ALA A 146 11.27 20.67 2.09
C ALA A 146 11.34 19.50 1.08
N ASP A 147 10.31 19.31 0.24
CA ASP A 147 10.28 18.23 -0.75
C ASP A 147 11.08 18.64 -2.01
N SER A 148 11.85 17.73 -2.55
CA SER A 148 12.62 17.96 -3.79
C SER A 148 11.75 17.94 -5.05
N ARG A 149 10.53 17.37 -4.96
CA ARG A 149 9.58 17.27 -6.07
C ARG A 149 8.81 18.58 -6.24
N THR A 150 8.39 18.86 -7.45
CA THR A 150 7.54 20.01 -7.74
C THR A 150 6.09 19.74 -7.32
N ALA A 151 5.50 20.62 -6.52
CA ALA A 151 4.07 20.57 -6.25
C ALA A 151 3.30 20.94 -7.52
N THR A 152 2.40 20.06 -7.99
CA THR A 152 1.59 20.24 -9.20
C THR A 152 0.20 20.75 -8.89
N ASP A 153 -0.31 20.45 -7.70
CA ASP A 153 -1.59 20.93 -7.19
C ASP A 153 -1.59 20.93 -5.67
N ARG A 154 -2.43 21.77 -5.06
CA ARG A 154 -2.52 21.88 -3.61
C ARG A 154 -3.87 22.44 -3.15
N GLY A 155 -4.25 22.11 -1.92
CA GLY A 155 -5.42 22.66 -1.23
C GLY A 155 -5.16 22.89 0.25
N GLU A 156 -6.23 23.09 1.02
CA GLU A 156 -6.14 23.23 2.46
C GLU A 156 -5.74 21.88 3.08
N GLY A 157 -4.46 21.78 3.49
CA GLY A 157 -3.92 20.57 4.15
C GLY A 157 -3.58 19.42 3.21
N TRP A 158 -3.50 19.62 1.90
CA TRP A 158 -3.03 18.58 0.99
C TRP A 158 -2.19 19.13 -0.16
N VAL A 159 -1.35 18.29 -0.71
CA VAL A 159 -0.50 18.57 -1.86
C VAL A 159 -0.37 17.33 -2.76
N ILE A 160 -0.28 17.57 -4.07
CA ILE A 160 0.09 16.57 -5.07
C ILE A 160 1.45 16.95 -5.62
N PHE A 161 2.42 16.03 -5.54
CA PHE A 161 3.73 16.24 -6.12
C PHE A 161 3.79 15.68 -7.55
N ALA A 162 4.64 16.28 -8.39
CA ALA A 162 4.94 15.73 -9.70
C ALA A 162 5.52 14.31 -9.54
N HIS A 163 5.02 13.39 -10.33
CA HIS A 163 5.72 12.15 -10.61
C HIS A 163 6.47 12.36 -11.92
N GLU A 164 7.77 12.28 -11.87
CA GLU A 164 8.59 12.20 -13.08
C GLU A 164 8.44 10.80 -13.69
N GLU A 165 8.74 10.69 -14.98
CA GLU A 165 8.80 9.39 -15.64
C GLU A 165 9.75 8.47 -14.87
N LEU A 166 9.40 7.20 -14.69
CA LEU A 166 10.15 6.27 -13.86
C LEU A 166 11.59 6.12 -14.41
N ASP A 167 12.53 6.70 -13.72
CA ASP A 167 13.95 6.46 -13.94
C ASP A 167 14.47 5.43 -12.94
N ILE A 168 14.79 4.24 -13.43
CA ILE A 168 15.29 3.14 -12.59
C ILE A 168 16.57 3.56 -11.84
N ALA A 169 17.41 4.42 -12.41
CA ALA A 169 18.63 4.91 -11.77
C ALA A 169 18.32 5.84 -10.58
N GLU A 170 17.17 6.49 -10.58
CA GLU A 170 16.71 7.38 -9.52
C GLU A 170 15.76 6.70 -8.54
N LEU A 171 15.30 5.47 -8.84
CA LEU A 171 14.44 4.70 -7.96
C LEU A 171 15.13 4.46 -6.60
N GLY A 172 14.51 4.90 -5.52
CA GLY A 172 15.08 4.85 -4.17
C GLY A 172 16.04 6.01 -3.82
N ARG A 173 16.24 6.98 -4.73
CA ARG A 173 17.00 8.21 -4.48
C ARG A 173 16.09 9.43 -4.41
N SER A 174 15.37 9.69 -5.49
CA SER A 174 14.41 10.80 -5.63
C SER A 174 13.03 10.35 -6.05
N GLN A 175 12.88 9.11 -6.56
CA GLN A 175 11.61 8.52 -6.95
C GLN A 175 11.19 7.42 -5.97
N TYR A 176 9.92 7.43 -5.62
CA TYR A 176 9.30 6.51 -4.68
C TYR A 176 7.99 5.99 -5.26
N ILE A 177 7.71 4.71 -5.05
CA ILE A 177 6.42 4.08 -5.26
C ILE A 177 5.97 3.59 -3.88
N ASP A 178 4.87 4.10 -3.37
CA ASP A 178 4.31 3.66 -2.09
C ASP A 178 3.46 2.39 -2.28
N THR A 179 3.40 1.53 -1.27
CA THR A 179 2.56 0.32 -1.33
C THR A 179 1.09 0.64 -1.57
N ASN A 180 0.60 1.77 -1.07
CA ASN A 180 -0.79 2.19 -1.26
C ASN A 180 -1.11 2.57 -2.72
N GLU A 181 -0.09 2.87 -3.51
CA GLU A 181 -0.19 3.31 -4.90
C GLU A 181 -0.13 2.17 -5.91
N MET A 182 0.25 0.95 -5.49
CA MET A 182 0.58 -0.14 -6.41
C MET A 182 -0.41 -1.29 -6.44
N MET A 183 -0.50 -1.88 -7.64
CA MET A 183 -1.11 -3.18 -7.89
C MET A 183 -0.17 -4.03 -8.74
N HIS A 184 -0.01 -5.31 -8.43
CA HIS A 184 0.84 -6.20 -9.21
C HIS A 184 0.17 -7.54 -9.51
N ARG A 185 0.68 -8.26 -10.51
CA ARG A 185 0.24 -9.63 -10.79
C ARG A 185 0.63 -10.57 -9.66
N ALA A 186 -0.29 -11.40 -9.21
CA ALA A 186 0.01 -12.46 -8.26
C ALA A 186 1.04 -13.47 -8.83
N SER A 187 1.04 -13.68 -10.15
CA SER A 187 2.02 -14.54 -10.84
C SER A 187 3.44 -13.99 -10.78
N ALA A 188 3.63 -12.67 -10.91
CA ALA A 188 4.95 -12.04 -10.77
C ALA A 188 5.52 -12.27 -9.38
N PHE A 189 4.72 -12.07 -8.36
CA PHE A 189 5.12 -12.30 -6.98
C PHE A 189 5.53 -13.77 -6.72
N ARG A 190 4.77 -14.73 -7.26
CA ARG A 190 5.13 -16.15 -7.20
C ARG A 190 6.44 -16.47 -7.94
N ALA A 191 6.67 -15.84 -9.10
CA ALA A 191 7.90 -16.03 -9.89
C ALA A 191 9.14 -15.49 -9.18
N LEU A 192 9.03 -14.44 -8.37
CA LEU A 192 10.11 -13.91 -7.55
C LEU A 192 10.53 -14.86 -6.41
N GLY A 193 9.75 -15.90 -6.12
CA GLY A 193 10.08 -16.97 -5.17
C GLY A 193 10.19 -16.53 -3.72
N SER A 194 9.80 -15.31 -3.39
CA SER A 194 9.87 -14.76 -2.04
C SER A 194 8.71 -13.82 -1.77
N MET A 195 8.15 -13.94 -0.60
CA MET A 195 7.25 -12.93 -0.02
C MET A 195 7.99 -11.63 0.27
N TRP A 196 7.27 -10.59 0.69
CA TRP A 196 7.89 -9.40 1.26
C TRP A 196 8.92 -9.86 2.29
N HIS A 197 10.13 -9.40 2.19
CA HIS A 197 11.30 -9.76 3.01
C HIS A 197 11.07 -10.62 4.24
N THR A 198 11.28 -11.92 4.11
CA THR A 198 11.32 -12.82 5.27
C THR A 198 12.75 -13.14 5.72
N ALA A 199 13.78 -12.77 4.96
CA ALA A 199 15.10 -13.34 5.21
C ALA A 199 16.31 -12.49 4.84
N HIS A 200 16.20 -11.18 4.68
CA HIS A 200 17.43 -10.39 4.67
C HIS A 200 17.72 -9.85 6.07
N PRO A 201 18.69 -10.47 6.81
CA PRO A 201 19.34 -9.76 7.88
C PRO A 201 19.81 -8.46 7.26
N ARG A 202 19.49 -7.32 7.88
CA ARG A 202 19.96 -5.98 7.57
C ARG A 202 21.21 -6.00 6.67
N ARG A 203 21.06 -6.31 5.39
CA ARG A 203 22.09 -5.98 4.43
C ARG A 203 22.13 -4.47 4.46
N ALA A 204 23.11 -3.93 5.16
CA ALA A 204 23.52 -2.56 4.95
C ALA A 204 23.73 -2.46 3.43
N TYR A 205 22.73 -1.93 2.74
CA TYR A 205 22.83 -1.72 1.33
C TYR A 205 23.96 -0.71 1.15
N VAL A 206 25.11 -1.23 0.86
CA VAL A 206 26.20 -0.45 0.35
C VAL A 206 25.78 -0.16 -1.08
N ASN A 207 25.37 1.07 -1.34
CA ASN A 207 25.13 1.54 -2.68
C ASN A 207 26.32 1.13 -3.54
N ALA A 208 26.13 0.16 -4.44
CA ALA A 208 27.18 -0.42 -5.26
C ALA A 208 27.88 0.63 -6.13
N HIS A 209 27.27 1.81 -6.32
CA HIS A 209 27.82 2.88 -7.14
C HIS A 209 28.61 3.95 -6.37
N GLN A 210 28.56 4.05 -5.05
CA GLN A 210 29.27 5.15 -4.35
C GLN A 210 29.90 4.82 -3.00
N GLY A 211 29.83 3.58 -2.50
CA GLY A 211 30.42 3.22 -1.20
C GLY A 211 29.85 3.95 0.03
N LYS A 212 28.79 4.76 -0.14
CA LYS A 212 28.15 5.51 0.93
C LYS A 212 26.95 4.72 1.47
N ARG A 213 26.85 4.57 2.80
CA ARG A 213 25.64 4.08 3.45
C ARG A 213 24.52 5.06 3.12
N CYS A 214 23.46 4.59 2.45
CA CYS A 214 22.22 5.36 2.35
C CYS A 214 21.66 5.53 3.75
N PRO A 215 21.50 6.76 4.29
CA PRO A 215 20.99 6.99 5.63
C PRO A 215 19.49 6.70 5.73
N TYR A 216 18.79 6.57 4.61
CA TYR A 216 17.38 6.23 4.57
C TYR A 216 17.24 4.71 4.60
N ARG A 217 16.43 4.20 5.55
CA ARG A 217 15.92 2.83 5.48
C ARG A 217 15.30 2.69 4.10
N ARG A 218 15.74 1.72 3.28
CA ARG A 218 15.01 1.40 2.06
C ARG A 218 13.58 1.13 2.47
N HIS A 219 12.68 1.91 1.93
CA HIS A 219 11.27 1.59 2.02
C HIS A 219 11.07 0.30 1.22
N ASN A 220 10.35 -0.63 1.78
CA ASN A 220 10.19 -1.97 1.19
C ASN A 220 9.33 -1.96 -0.05
N ASP A 221 8.55 -0.92 -0.20
CA ASP A 221 7.74 -0.64 -1.35
C ASP A 221 8.59 -0.63 -2.63
N LEU A 222 9.75 0.01 -2.56
CA LEU A 222 10.75 0.02 -3.63
C LEU A 222 11.36 -1.35 -3.93
N ASP A 223 11.56 -2.17 -2.91
CA ASP A 223 12.17 -3.48 -3.11
C ASP A 223 11.33 -4.39 -4.02
N LEU A 224 10.01 -4.35 -3.91
CA LEU A 224 9.16 -5.12 -4.80
C LEU A 224 9.28 -4.62 -6.24
N ALA A 225 9.22 -3.31 -6.45
CA ALA A 225 9.37 -2.71 -7.77
C ALA A 225 10.75 -3.03 -8.38
N GLU A 226 11.84 -2.87 -7.61
CA GLU A 226 13.19 -3.21 -8.04
C GLU A 226 13.31 -4.69 -8.44
N ARG A 227 12.80 -5.62 -7.64
CA ARG A 227 12.84 -7.06 -7.95
C ARG A 227 12.00 -7.40 -9.19
N ILE A 228 10.87 -6.74 -9.39
CA ILE A 228 10.06 -6.89 -10.60
C ILE A 228 10.86 -6.41 -11.81
N ILE A 229 11.47 -5.23 -11.74
CA ILE A 229 12.30 -4.69 -12.82
C ILE A 229 13.50 -5.59 -13.13
N GLU A 230 14.18 -6.09 -12.11
CA GLU A 230 15.30 -7.01 -12.27
C GLU A 230 14.89 -8.34 -12.95
N ALA A 231 13.70 -8.85 -12.63
CA ALA A 231 13.23 -10.13 -13.16
C ALA A 231 12.57 -10.02 -14.53
N PHE A 232 11.87 -8.92 -14.83
CA PHE A 232 11.01 -8.79 -16.00
C PHE A 232 11.37 -7.62 -16.93
N GLY A 233 12.32 -6.77 -16.53
CA GLY A 233 12.74 -5.58 -17.30
C GLY A 233 11.98 -4.30 -16.93
N SER A 234 12.46 -3.15 -17.41
CA SER A 234 11.90 -1.83 -17.09
C SER A 234 10.44 -1.66 -17.48
N ASP A 235 10.08 -2.20 -18.65
CA ASP A 235 8.75 -2.05 -19.23
C ASP A 235 7.67 -2.85 -18.47
N SER A 236 8.10 -3.64 -17.45
CA SER A 236 7.20 -4.40 -16.60
C SER A 236 6.53 -3.56 -15.50
N VAL A 237 6.96 -2.32 -15.29
CA VAL A 237 6.38 -1.38 -14.32
C VAL A 237 5.76 -0.20 -15.06
N VAL A 238 4.46 -0.01 -14.89
CA VAL A 238 3.68 1.01 -15.63
C VAL A 238 3.14 2.06 -14.68
N GLN A 239 3.40 3.31 -14.98
CA GLN A 239 2.84 4.45 -14.26
C GLN A 239 1.46 4.82 -14.80
N VAL A 240 0.53 5.04 -13.88
CA VAL A 240 -0.80 5.61 -14.13
C VAL A 240 -0.77 7.07 -13.67
N PRO A 241 -1.10 8.04 -14.55
CA PRO A 241 -0.97 9.47 -14.22
C PRO A 241 -2.04 9.98 -13.24
N GLU A 242 -3.10 9.21 -13.01
CA GLU A 242 -4.21 9.55 -12.15
C GLU A 242 -3.80 9.58 -10.68
N VAL A 243 -4.43 10.47 -9.91
CA VAL A 243 -4.33 10.57 -8.45
C VAL A 243 -5.45 9.73 -7.84
N LEU A 244 -5.10 8.53 -7.36
CA LEU A 244 -6.06 7.52 -6.92
C LEU A 244 -5.94 7.17 -5.43
N VAL A 245 -4.99 7.78 -4.71
CA VAL A 245 -4.74 7.54 -3.29
C VAL A 245 -4.83 8.84 -2.50
N ASP A 246 -5.56 8.83 -1.41
CA ASP A 246 -5.50 9.84 -0.35
C ASP A 246 -4.59 9.31 0.76
N TYR A 247 -3.38 9.82 0.82
CA TYR A 247 -2.34 9.43 1.79
C TYR A 247 -2.33 10.41 2.96
N TYR A 248 -2.61 9.91 4.17
CA TYR A 248 -2.73 10.74 5.37
C TYR A 248 -1.49 10.62 6.26
N TYR A 249 -0.70 11.67 6.31
CA TYR A 249 0.44 11.75 7.21
C TYR A 249 0.02 11.86 8.69
N PRO A 250 0.89 11.50 9.64
CA PRO A 250 0.56 11.53 11.06
C PRO A 250 0.07 12.89 11.57
N SER A 251 0.50 13.99 10.96
CA SER A 251 0.04 15.33 11.30
C SER A 251 -1.43 15.55 10.93
N ALA A 252 -1.87 15.08 9.76
CA ALA A 252 -3.26 15.11 9.34
C ALA A 252 -4.12 14.17 10.19
N LEU A 253 -3.65 12.93 10.42
CA LEU A 253 -4.35 11.93 11.22
C LEU A 253 -4.63 12.43 12.65
N ARG A 254 -3.66 13.04 13.31
CA ARG A 254 -3.83 13.61 14.66
C ARG A 254 -5.01 14.58 14.76
N ARG A 255 -5.28 15.37 13.73
CA ARG A 255 -6.43 16.29 13.72
C ARG A 255 -7.77 15.57 13.56
N MET A 256 -7.77 14.39 12.96
CA MET A 256 -8.98 13.57 12.77
C MET A 256 -9.34 12.74 14.01
N LEU A 257 -8.39 12.58 14.93
CA LEU A 257 -8.62 11.85 16.16
C LEU A 257 -9.43 12.70 17.16
N PRO A 258 -10.28 12.08 18.00
CA PRO A 258 -10.90 12.75 19.15
C PRO A 258 -9.84 13.41 20.04
N ALA A 259 -10.17 14.56 20.64
CA ALA A 259 -9.24 15.34 21.46
C ALA A 259 -8.54 14.52 22.57
N GLU A 260 -9.17 13.48 23.05
CA GLU A 260 -8.66 12.54 24.05
C GLU A 260 -7.55 11.64 23.49
N ALA A 261 -7.56 11.35 22.19
CA ALA A 261 -6.59 10.50 21.50
C ALA A 261 -5.43 11.30 20.88
N GLN A 262 -5.49 12.64 20.93
CA GLN A 262 -4.44 13.53 20.40
C GLN A 262 -3.30 13.80 21.42
N ARG A 263 -3.43 13.28 22.65
CA ARG A 263 -2.42 13.43 23.74
C ARG A 263 -1.50 12.18 23.77
#